data_87008979811c93415de40bd6c03e0806
#
_entry.id   87008979811c93415de40bd6c03e0806
#
_cell.length_a   1.000
_cell.length_b   1.000
_cell.length_c   1.000
_cell.angle_alpha   90.00
_cell.angle_beta   90.00
_cell.angle_gamma   90.00
#
_symmetry.space_group_name_H-M   'P 1'
#
loop_
_entity.id
_entity.type
_entity.pdbx_description
1 polymer ?
#
loop_
_entity_poly.entity_id
_entity_poly.type
_entity_poly.pdbx_seq_one_letter_code
_entity_poly.pdbx_strand_id
1 'polypeptide(L)' 'MNITKDIYIEDLVELKPGSVRYLADRGIKCVACGEPIWGTLEDAAREKGFNDAEIEAFVKELNAL' A
#
# COMPACT_ATOMS: atom_id res chain seq x y z
N MET A 1 -4.79 -8.83 -12.42
CA MET A 1 -3.75 -9.28 -11.48
C MET A 1 -4.16 -8.99 -10.06
N ASN A 2 -3.89 -9.91 -9.16
CA ASN A 2 -4.24 -9.72 -7.76
C ASN A 2 -3.12 -9.02 -7.01
N ILE A 3 -3.50 -8.02 -6.25
CA ILE A 3 -2.60 -7.35 -5.33
C ILE A 3 -2.45 -8.24 -4.10
N THR A 4 -1.23 -8.39 -3.61
CA THR A 4 -0.94 -9.14 -2.40
C THR A 4 -0.18 -8.24 -1.43
N LYS A 5 -0.08 -8.66 -0.18
CA LYS A 5 0.66 -7.88 0.83
C LYS A 5 2.17 -7.80 0.49
N ASP A 6 2.65 -8.73 -0.31
CA ASP A 6 4.05 -8.77 -0.71
C ASP A 6 4.39 -7.87 -1.90
N ILE A 7 3.41 -7.18 -2.46
CA ILE A 7 3.65 -6.28 -3.57
C ILE A 7 4.48 -5.08 -3.09
N TYR A 8 5.46 -4.68 -3.89
CA TYR A 8 6.21 -3.47 -3.58
C TYR A 8 5.33 -2.25 -3.80
N ILE A 9 5.49 -1.26 -2.94
CA ILE A 9 4.70 -0.02 -3.05
C ILE A 9 4.90 0.61 -4.43
N GLU A 10 6.12 0.59 -4.93
CA GLU A 10 6.43 1.11 -6.26
C GLU A 10 5.59 0.45 -7.34
N ASP A 11 5.47 -0.87 -7.29
CA ASP A 11 4.67 -1.61 -8.26
C ASP A 11 3.18 -1.37 -8.06
N LEU A 12 2.77 -1.25 -6.81
CA LEU A 12 1.36 -1.03 -6.47
C LEU A 12 0.85 0.29 -7.06
N VAL A 13 1.63 1.35 -6.93
CA VAL A 13 1.19 2.66 -7.43
C VAL A 13 1.16 2.71 -8.95
N GLU A 14 1.98 1.92 -9.62
CA GLU A 14 1.93 1.80 -11.08
C GLU A 14 0.73 0.97 -11.54
N LEU A 15 0.47 -0.13 -10.84
CA LEU A 15 -0.62 -1.04 -11.18
C LEU A 15 -1.99 -0.40 -10.89
N LYS A 16 -2.10 0.28 -9.77
CA LYS A 16 -3.32 0.92 -9.31
C LYS A 16 -3.03 2.37 -8.91
N PRO A 17 -3.11 3.34 -9.82
CA PRO A 17 -2.85 4.73 -9.47
C PRO A 17 -3.71 5.26 -8.32
N GLY A 18 -4.94 4.77 -8.20
CA GLY A 18 -5.82 5.15 -7.11
C GLY A 18 -5.34 4.71 -5.74
N SER A 19 -4.38 3.78 -5.68
CA SER A 19 -3.84 3.31 -4.42
C SER A 19 -3.04 4.39 -3.70
N VAL A 20 -2.48 5.33 -4.42
CA VAL A 20 -1.72 6.45 -3.83
C VAL A 20 -2.59 7.18 -2.83
N ARG A 21 -3.79 7.56 -3.26
CA ARG A 21 -4.72 8.28 -2.40
C ARG A 21 -5.24 7.39 -1.27
N TYR A 22 -5.54 6.15 -1.59
CA TYR A 22 -6.02 5.20 -0.60
C TYR A 22 -5.01 5.06 0.55
N LEU A 23 -3.75 4.88 0.21
CA LEU A 23 -2.70 4.72 1.20
C LEU A 23 -2.44 6.03 1.96
N ALA A 24 -2.48 7.16 1.26
CA ALA A 24 -2.27 8.46 1.90
C ALA A 24 -3.35 8.76 2.94
N ASP A 25 -4.59 8.38 2.67
CA ASP A 25 -5.69 8.56 3.61
C ASP A 25 -5.48 7.76 4.90
N ARG A 26 -4.65 6.73 4.84
CA ARG A 26 -4.32 5.90 6.01
C ARG A 26 -2.96 6.24 6.61
N GLY A 27 -2.38 7.34 6.17
CA GLY A 27 -1.10 7.80 6.68
C GLY A 27 0.12 7.09 6.09
N ILE A 28 -0.08 6.26 5.07
CA ILE A 28 1.02 5.60 4.39
C ILE A 28 1.43 6.46 3.21
N LYS A 29 2.60 7.09 3.30
CA LYS A 29 3.09 7.93 2.23
C LYS A 29 3.63 7.09 1.09
N CYS A 30 3.40 7.57 -0.13
CA CYS A 30 3.87 6.89 -1.33
C CYS A 30 4.95 7.72 -2.01
N VAL A 31 5.60 7.10 -3.00
CA VAL A 31 6.66 7.74 -3.80
C VAL A 31 6.23 9.09 -4.33
N ALA A 32 4.96 9.24 -4.67
CA ALA A 32 4.42 10.48 -5.20
C ALA A 32 4.55 11.67 -4.24
N CYS A 33 4.81 11.41 -2.98
CA CYS A 33 4.97 12.46 -1.98
C CYS A 33 6.42 12.94 -1.85
N GLY A 34 7.27 12.52 -2.75
CA GLY A 34 8.65 12.99 -2.79
C GLY A 34 9.65 12.16 -1.99
N GLU A 35 9.18 11.25 -1.18
CA GLU A 35 10.05 10.34 -0.44
C GLU A 35 9.83 8.91 -0.94
N PRO A 36 10.89 8.23 -1.35
CA PRO A 36 10.74 6.85 -1.77
C PRO A 36 10.36 5.97 -0.59
N ILE A 37 9.32 5.17 -0.80
CA ILE A 37 8.94 4.16 0.19
C ILE A 37 9.57 2.86 -0.27
N TRP A 38 10.45 2.35 0.55
CA TRP A 38 11.15 1.10 0.28
C TRP A 38 10.37 -0.05 0.88
N GLY A 39 10.34 -1.17 0.16
CA GLY A 39 9.73 -2.38 0.66
C GLY A 39 8.33 -2.61 0.15
N THR A 40 7.66 -3.58 0.76
CA THR A 40 6.34 -4.04 0.34
C THR A 40 5.23 -3.28 1.05
N LEU A 41 3.99 -3.50 0.58
CA LEU A 41 2.81 -2.96 1.25
C LEU A 41 2.77 -3.39 2.71
N GLU A 42 3.11 -4.66 2.99
CA GLU A 42 3.17 -5.16 4.35
C GLU A 42 4.17 -4.38 5.20
N ASP A 43 5.37 -4.17 4.68
CA ASP A 43 6.41 -3.44 5.40
C ASP A 43 5.96 -2.02 5.75
N ALA A 44 5.39 -1.33 4.77
CA ALA A 44 4.93 0.04 4.97
C ALA A 44 3.80 0.11 6.00
N ALA A 45 2.86 -0.83 5.93
CA ALA A 45 1.75 -0.87 6.86
C ALA A 45 2.20 -1.20 8.28
N ARG A 46 3.11 -2.14 8.43
CA ARG A 46 3.64 -2.50 9.75
C ARG A 46 4.39 -1.33 10.38
N GLU A 47 5.11 -0.58 9.60
CA GLU A 47 5.81 0.61 10.08
C GLU A 47 4.84 1.63 10.66
N LYS A 48 3.63 1.68 10.14
CA LYS A 48 2.59 2.58 10.63
C LYS A 48 1.78 1.99 11.78
N GLY A 49 2.06 0.76 12.18
CA GLY A 49 1.40 0.13 13.31
C GLY A 49 0.16 -0.69 12.96
N PHE A 50 -0.07 -0.95 11.68
CA PHE A 50 -1.20 -1.80 11.28
C PHE A 50 -0.88 -3.26 11.53
N ASN A 51 -1.89 -4.03 11.96
CA ASN A 51 -1.73 -5.46 12.18
C ASN A 51 -2.05 -6.26 10.93
N ASP A 52 -1.85 -7.58 10.98
CA ASP A 52 -2.07 -8.46 9.83
C ASP A 52 -3.50 -8.39 9.29
N ALA A 53 -4.47 -8.34 10.18
CA ALA A 53 -5.87 -8.26 9.76
C ALA A 53 -6.15 -6.98 9.00
N GLU A 54 -5.58 -5.88 9.44
CA GLU A 54 -5.73 -4.60 8.77
C GLU A 54 -5.04 -4.60 7.41
N ILE A 55 -3.86 -5.22 7.33
CA ILE A 55 -3.12 -5.33 6.07
C ILE A 55 -3.90 -6.16 5.06
N GLU A 56 -4.50 -7.25 5.51
CA GLU A 56 -5.35 -8.07 4.64
C GLU A 56 -6.56 -7.29 4.14
N ALA A 57 -7.14 -6.47 4.99
CA ALA A 57 -8.25 -5.60 4.58
C ALA A 57 -7.80 -4.61 3.52
N PHE A 58 -6.61 -4.03 3.66
CA PHE A 58 -6.07 -3.13 2.66
C PHE A 58 -5.90 -3.82 1.32
N VAL A 59 -5.34 -5.02 1.33
CA VAL A 59 -5.15 -5.80 0.11
C VAL A 59 -6.50 -6.05 -0.57
N LYS A 60 -7.49 -6.44 0.19
CA LYS A 60 -8.82 -6.72 -0.34
C LYS A 60 -9.45 -5.47 -0.96
N GLU A 61 -9.35 -4.35 -0.28
CA GLU A 61 -9.91 -3.10 -0.77
C GLU A 61 -9.16 -2.59 -2.01
N LEU A 62 -7.85 -2.73 -2.02
CA LEU A 62 -7.04 -2.32 -3.16
C LEU A 62 -7.39 -3.14 -4.40
N ASN A 63 -7.67 -4.42 -4.24
CA ASN A 63 -8.11 -5.26 -5.35
C ASN A 63 -9.49 -4.85 -5.87
N ALA A 64 -10.27 -4.20 -5.05
CA ALA A 64 -11.62 -3.75 -5.42
C ALA A 64 -11.64 -2.38 -6.10
N LEU A 65 -10.54 -1.67 -6.11
CA LEU A 65 -10.46 -0.34 -6.73
C LEU A 65 -10.66 -0.38 -8.25
#